data_07ffe7b791facda499cfdd92357f2efa
#
_entry.id   07ffe7b791facda499cfdd92357f2efa
#
_cell.length_a   1.000
_cell.length_b   1.000
_cell.length_c   1.000
_cell.angle_alpha   90.00
_cell.angle_beta   90.00
_cell.angle_gamma   90.00
#
_symmetry.space_group_name_H-M   'P 1'
#
loop_
_entity.id
_entity.type
_entity.pdbx_description
1 polymer ?
#
loop_
_entity_poly.entity_id
_entity_poly.type
_entity_poly.pdbx_seq_one_letter_code
_entity_poly.pdbx_strand_id
1 'polypeptide(L)'
;MKLRNLKATLFMKNKISIPYGPKKFILKREEFTFTIYPHSPYMVNATGIKSFQELEEAQELLEGIFHQQVIKVRIDSTFYSQKNFDNVDLNQVYSFMKNSDTFYAEYNIELFAGMYLHPKKENYPTILFVRTGSYTMMGGRDENILNKCEMFVNRLIEKFGK
;
A
#
# COMPACT_ATOMS: atom_id res chain seq x y z
N MET A 1 -6.41 13.71 -4.35
CA MET A 1 -6.20 12.57 -3.43
C MET A 1 -4.86 12.66 -2.75
N LYS A 2 -4.82 12.29 -1.52
CA LYS A 2 -3.58 12.34 -0.74
C LYS A 2 -3.24 10.95 -0.20
N LEU A 3 -2.00 10.53 -0.39
CA LEU A 3 -1.46 9.35 0.28
C LEU A 3 -1.51 9.58 1.80
N ARG A 4 -2.15 8.67 2.52
CA ARG A 4 -2.34 8.77 3.98
C ARG A 4 -1.49 7.80 4.76
N ASN A 5 -1.22 6.64 4.17
CA ASN A 5 -0.45 5.61 4.84
C ASN A 5 0.18 4.66 3.81
N LEU A 6 1.40 4.27 4.09
CA LEU A 6 2.15 3.31 3.29
C LEU A 6 2.72 2.26 4.23
N LYS A 7 2.56 1.00 3.87
CA LYS A 7 3.19 -0.13 4.57
C LYS A 7 4.20 -0.77 3.64
N ALA A 8 5.37 -1.05 4.16
CA ALA A 8 6.45 -1.66 3.39
C ALA A 8 7.14 -2.76 4.17
N THR A 9 7.79 -3.67 3.44
CA THR A 9 8.70 -4.66 4.01
C THR A 9 10.10 -4.35 3.51
N LEU A 10 11.03 -4.20 4.46
CA LEU A 10 12.43 -3.93 4.20
C LEU A 10 13.22 -5.23 4.42
N PHE A 11 14.00 -5.62 3.41
CA PHE A 11 14.79 -6.85 3.46
C PHE A 11 16.23 -6.50 3.82
N MET A 12 16.70 -7.03 4.94
CA MET A 12 18.04 -6.76 5.47
C MET A 12 19.07 -7.71 4.87
N LYS A 13 20.29 -7.22 4.73
CA LYS A 13 21.42 -8.01 4.22
C LYS A 13 21.76 -9.17 5.15
N ASN A 14 21.72 -8.95 6.46
CA ASN A 14 22.07 -9.93 7.48
C ASN A 14 20.92 -10.15 8.44
N LYS A 15 20.93 -11.32 9.07
CA LYS A 15 19.96 -11.67 10.11
C LYS A 15 19.99 -10.67 11.25
N ILE A 16 18.80 -10.21 11.65
CA ILE A 16 18.65 -9.36 12.82
C ILE A 16 18.57 -10.24 14.06
N SER A 17 19.43 -9.96 15.04
CA SER A 17 19.38 -10.64 16.34
C SER A 17 18.27 -10.02 17.17
N ILE A 18 17.22 -10.80 17.46
CA ILE A 18 16.12 -10.38 18.32
C ILE A 18 16.45 -10.79 19.76
N PRO A 19 16.48 -9.84 20.71
CA PRO A 19 17.03 -10.13 22.05
C PRO A 19 16.26 -11.15 22.88
N TYR A 20 14.96 -11.36 22.65
CA TYR A 20 14.15 -12.22 23.54
C TYR A 20 13.02 -12.98 22.84
N GLY A 21 13.08 -14.31 22.91
CA GLY A 21 11.96 -15.24 22.81
C GLY A 21 11.25 -15.34 21.45
N PRO A 22 10.10 -16.08 21.43
CA PRO A 22 9.37 -16.36 20.18
C PRO A 22 8.42 -15.26 19.74
N LYS A 23 8.36 -14.16 20.47
CA LYS A 23 7.46 -13.05 20.16
C LYS A 23 8.07 -12.06 19.18
N LYS A 24 7.23 -11.40 18.40
CA LYS A 24 7.64 -10.32 17.51
C LYS A 24 8.32 -9.19 18.31
N PHE A 25 9.31 -8.58 17.71
CA PHE A 25 10.00 -7.41 18.25
C PHE A 25 9.47 -6.15 17.56
N ILE A 26 9.02 -5.17 18.35
CA ILE A 26 8.49 -3.91 17.85
C ILE A 26 9.41 -2.78 18.28
N LEU A 27 9.89 -2.02 17.31
CA LEU A 27 10.75 -0.87 17.51
C LEU A 27 10.04 0.37 16.98
N LYS A 28 9.81 1.35 17.85
CA LYS A 28 9.23 2.64 17.47
C LYS A 28 10.31 3.70 17.46
N ARG A 29 10.45 4.41 16.35
CA ARG A 29 11.37 5.53 16.18
C ARG A 29 10.69 6.62 15.38
N GLU A 30 10.67 7.84 15.93
CA GLU A 30 9.94 8.96 15.34
C GLU A 30 8.48 8.57 15.12
N GLU A 31 7.99 8.68 13.89
CA GLU A 31 6.62 8.29 13.52
C GLU A 31 6.54 6.86 12.97
N PHE A 32 7.68 6.20 12.80
CA PHE A 32 7.75 4.87 12.19
C PHE A 32 7.66 3.77 13.23
N THR A 33 7.00 2.68 12.84
CA THR A 33 6.97 1.44 13.62
C THR A 33 7.59 0.33 12.80
N PHE A 34 8.63 -0.29 13.32
CA PHE A 34 9.31 -1.43 12.70
C PHE A 34 8.96 -2.69 13.47
N THR A 35 8.48 -3.71 12.77
CA THR A 35 8.13 -5.00 13.37
C THR A 35 8.95 -6.10 12.74
N ILE A 36 9.61 -6.90 13.58
CA ILE A 36 10.46 -8.03 13.17
C ILE A 36 9.89 -9.29 13.80
N TYR A 37 9.64 -10.31 12.98
CA TYR A 37 9.15 -11.61 13.45
C TYR A 37 10.28 -12.61 13.55
N PRO A 38 10.34 -13.43 14.62
CA PRO A 38 11.42 -14.41 14.83
C PRO A 38 11.58 -15.41 13.68
N HIS A 39 10.49 -15.77 13.02
CA HIS A 39 10.50 -16.71 11.88
C HIS A 39 11.00 -16.07 10.59
N SER A 40 11.14 -14.75 10.55
CA SER A 40 11.59 -14.00 9.38
C SER A 40 12.60 -12.91 9.78
N PRO A 41 13.79 -13.30 10.30
CA PRO A 41 14.73 -12.36 10.91
C PRO A 41 15.47 -11.45 9.92
N TYR A 42 15.22 -11.61 8.62
CA TYR A 42 15.77 -10.75 7.58
C TYR A 42 14.78 -9.70 7.10
N MET A 43 13.55 -9.75 7.57
CA MET A 43 12.46 -8.90 7.09
C MET A 43 11.97 -7.97 8.20
N VAL A 44 11.81 -6.70 7.86
CA VAL A 44 11.28 -5.69 8.77
C VAL A 44 10.03 -5.10 8.16
N ASN A 45 8.89 -5.22 8.84
CA ASN A 45 7.66 -4.56 8.42
C ASN A 45 7.66 -3.13 8.96
N ALA A 46 7.53 -2.16 8.08
CA ALA A 46 7.52 -0.74 8.43
C ALA A 46 6.15 -0.12 8.19
N THR A 47 5.65 0.59 9.19
CA THR A 47 4.37 1.31 9.15
C THR A 47 4.54 2.74 9.66
N GLY A 48 3.49 3.57 9.53
CA GLY A 48 3.56 4.98 9.95
C GLY A 48 4.18 5.87 8.89
N ILE A 49 4.35 5.37 7.68
CA ILE A 49 4.96 6.07 6.55
C ILE A 49 3.86 6.78 5.76
N LYS A 50 4.02 8.07 5.50
CA LYS A 50 2.99 8.91 4.85
C LYS A 50 3.36 9.38 3.45
N SER A 51 4.57 9.09 3.00
CA SER A 51 5.06 9.46 1.67
C SER A 51 6.18 8.53 1.23
N PHE A 52 6.50 8.55 -0.06
CA PHE A 52 7.64 7.79 -0.57
C PHE A 52 8.97 8.34 -0.04
N GLN A 53 9.05 9.66 0.19
CA GLN A 53 10.22 10.25 0.81
C GLN A 53 10.40 9.76 2.25
N GLU A 54 9.33 9.66 3.02
CA GLU A 54 9.40 9.09 4.37
C GLU A 54 9.82 7.61 4.35
N LEU A 55 9.49 6.87 3.28
CA LEU A 55 9.97 5.50 3.11
C LEU A 55 11.50 5.46 3.00
N GLU A 56 12.10 6.38 2.26
CA GLU A 56 13.56 6.51 2.18
C GLU A 56 14.16 6.87 3.53
N GLU A 57 13.54 7.78 4.26
CA GLU A 57 13.96 8.15 5.61
C GLU A 57 13.88 6.97 6.58
N ALA A 58 12.81 6.18 6.51
CA ALA A 58 12.66 4.98 7.32
C ALA A 58 13.74 3.95 7.00
N GLN A 59 14.08 3.80 5.72
CA GLN A 59 15.15 2.91 5.29
C GLN A 59 16.50 3.34 5.87
N GLU A 60 16.84 4.61 5.74
CA GLU A 60 18.11 5.17 6.28
C GLU A 60 18.16 5.01 7.80
N LEU A 61 17.06 5.29 8.49
CA LEU A 61 16.97 5.15 9.93
C LEU A 61 17.21 3.69 10.36
N LEU A 62 16.60 2.73 9.66
CA LEU A 62 16.74 1.31 9.95
C LEU A 62 18.17 0.84 9.71
N GLU A 63 18.79 1.29 8.62
CA GLU A 63 20.21 0.98 8.33
C GLU A 63 21.12 1.51 9.43
N GLY A 64 20.87 2.69 9.97
CA GLY A 64 21.62 3.26 11.08
C GLY A 64 21.43 2.48 12.39
N ILE A 65 20.22 2.02 12.69
CA ILE A 65 19.91 1.27 13.91
C ILE A 65 20.62 -0.08 13.93
N PHE A 66 20.57 -0.83 12.82
CA PHE A 66 21.11 -2.18 12.76
C PHE A 66 22.50 -2.27 12.14
N HIS A 67 23.09 -1.15 11.74
CA HIS A 67 24.44 -1.08 11.15
C HIS A 67 24.63 -2.01 9.97
N GLN A 68 23.62 -2.09 9.10
CA GLN A 68 23.67 -2.91 7.90
C GLN A 68 22.76 -2.33 6.80
N GLN A 69 22.94 -2.82 5.58
CA GLN A 69 22.17 -2.35 4.44
C GLN A 69 20.80 -3.02 4.33
N VAL A 70 19.81 -2.23 3.89
CA VAL A 70 18.56 -2.73 3.32
C VAL A 70 18.84 -3.07 1.86
N ILE A 71 18.64 -4.33 1.48
CA ILE A 71 18.96 -4.81 0.13
C ILE A 71 17.75 -4.80 -0.82
N LYS A 72 16.55 -4.69 -0.27
CA LYS A 72 15.30 -4.67 -1.05
C LYS A 72 14.19 -4.02 -0.25
N VAL A 73 13.35 -3.26 -0.93
CA VAL A 73 12.15 -2.67 -0.36
C VAL A 73 10.94 -3.16 -1.16
N ARG A 74 9.93 -3.67 -0.46
CA ARG A 74 8.66 -4.07 -1.07
C ARG A 74 7.55 -3.21 -0.48
N ILE A 75 6.81 -2.53 -1.33
CA ILE A 75 5.63 -1.78 -0.90
C ILE A 75 4.47 -2.76 -0.79
N ASP A 76 3.95 -2.94 0.42
CA ASP A 76 2.87 -3.89 0.68
C ASP A 76 1.50 -3.28 0.41
N SER A 77 1.28 -2.05 0.87
CA SER A 77 0.04 -1.33 0.58
C SER A 77 0.21 0.18 0.69
N THR A 78 -0.62 0.89 -0.07
CA THR A 78 -0.73 2.35 -0.01
C THR A 78 -2.19 2.72 0.13
N PHE A 79 -2.51 3.56 1.11
CA PHE A 79 -3.87 4.02 1.38
C PHE A 79 -4.02 5.48 1.00
N TYR A 80 -5.04 5.77 0.21
CA TYR A 80 -5.36 7.12 -0.26
C TYR A 80 -6.77 7.51 0.21
N SER A 81 -6.92 8.75 0.64
CA SER A 81 -8.21 9.28 1.03
C SER A 81 -8.33 10.75 0.66
N GLN A 82 -9.55 11.21 0.51
CA GLN A 82 -9.88 12.60 0.30
C GLN A 82 -10.92 13.02 1.34
N LYS A 83 -10.69 14.18 1.95
CA LYS A 83 -11.70 14.77 2.82
C LYS A 83 -12.82 15.37 1.98
N ASN A 84 -14.05 15.29 2.46
CA ASN A 84 -15.24 15.92 1.87
C ASN A 84 -15.63 15.36 0.50
N PHE A 85 -15.44 14.08 0.29
CA PHE A 85 -15.92 13.42 -0.91
C PHE A 85 -17.23 12.70 -0.58
N ASP A 86 -18.30 13.02 -1.32
CA ASP A 86 -19.63 12.52 -0.97
C ASP A 86 -19.84 11.07 -1.34
N ASN A 87 -19.82 10.76 -2.63
CA ASN A 87 -20.05 9.38 -3.08
C ASN A 87 -19.54 9.16 -4.50
N VAL A 88 -19.04 7.96 -4.74
CA VAL A 88 -18.75 7.45 -6.07
C VAL A 88 -19.79 6.40 -6.41
N ASP A 89 -20.35 6.47 -7.62
CA ASP A 89 -21.29 5.46 -8.10
C ASP A 89 -20.52 4.21 -8.56
N LEU A 90 -20.39 3.25 -7.66
CA LEU A 90 -19.63 2.02 -7.93
C LEU A 90 -20.28 1.15 -9.02
N ASN A 91 -21.60 1.23 -9.22
CA ASN A 91 -22.26 0.50 -10.29
C ASN A 91 -21.81 1.02 -11.67
N GLN A 92 -21.69 2.34 -11.81
CA GLN A 92 -21.18 2.95 -13.03
C GLN A 92 -19.69 2.63 -13.25
N VAL A 93 -18.91 2.66 -12.19
CA VAL A 93 -17.49 2.26 -12.27
C VAL A 93 -17.37 0.80 -12.71
N TYR A 94 -18.17 -0.09 -12.14
CA TYR A 94 -18.18 -1.49 -12.51
C TYR A 94 -18.47 -1.69 -14.00
N SER A 95 -19.49 -1.01 -14.51
CA SER A 95 -19.85 -1.07 -15.93
C SER A 95 -18.75 -0.51 -16.84
N PHE A 96 -18.15 0.59 -16.44
CA PHE A 96 -17.02 1.21 -17.15
C PHE A 96 -15.81 0.29 -17.22
N MET A 97 -15.53 -0.44 -16.12
CA MET A 97 -14.35 -1.30 -16.02
C MET A 97 -14.43 -2.57 -16.87
N LYS A 98 -15.59 -2.92 -17.39
CA LYS A 98 -15.75 -4.08 -18.29
C LYS A 98 -14.89 -4.00 -19.54
N ASN A 99 -14.56 -2.79 -19.98
CA ASN A 99 -13.75 -2.54 -21.18
C ASN A 99 -12.30 -2.18 -20.87
N SER A 100 -11.87 -2.29 -19.61
CA SER A 100 -10.49 -1.96 -19.23
C SER A 100 -9.50 -3.05 -19.62
N ASP A 101 -8.37 -2.65 -20.21
CA ASP A 101 -7.26 -3.54 -20.52
C ASP A 101 -6.33 -3.74 -19.32
N THR A 102 -6.44 -2.92 -18.30
CA THR A 102 -5.51 -2.89 -17.17
C THR A 102 -6.04 -3.62 -15.95
N PHE A 103 -7.35 -3.53 -15.69
CA PHE A 103 -7.98 -4.14 -14.52
C PHE A 103 -9.28 -4.83 -14.90
N TYR A 104 -9.63 -5.89 -14.13
CA TYR A 104 -10.99 -6.39 -14.12
C TYR A 104 -11.59 -6.12 -12.73
N ALA A 105 -12.90 -5.78 -12.70
CA ALA A 105 -13.58 -5.41 -11.47
C ALA A 105 -14.32 -6.60 -10.88
N GLU A 106 -14.20 -6.75 -9.56
CA GLU A 106 -14.99 -7.68 -8.76
C GLU A 106 -15.83 -6.86 -7.79
N TYR A 107 -17.15 -6.87 -7.97
CA TYR A 107 -18.05 -6.09 -7.16
C TYR A 107 -19.29 -6.89 -6.81
N ASN A 108 -19.44 -7.19 -5.52
CA ASN A 108 -20.62 -7.85 -4.98
C ASN A 108 -20.99 -7.17 -3.67
N ILE A 109 -21.96 -6.25 -3.74
CA ILE A 109 -22.38 -5.43 -2.62
C ILE A 109 -22.94 -6.25 -1.45
N GLU A 110 -23.48 -7.45 -1.71
CA GLU A 110 -24.00 -8.34 -0.67
C GLU A 110 -22.89 -8.93 0.20
N LEU A 111 -21.70 -9.12 -0.37
CA LEU A 111 -20.55 -9.65 0.33
C LEU A 111 -19.67 -8.57 0.93
N PHE A 112 -19.51 -7.44 0.21
CA PHE A 112 -18.63 -6.39 0.64
C PHE A 112 -19.00 -5.06 -0.04
N ALA A 113 -18.95 -3.96 0.69
CA ALA A 113 -19.37 -2.65 0.22
C ALA A 113 -18.36 -1.93 -0.69
N GLY A 114 -17.25 -2.56 -1.01
CA GLY A 114 -16.21 -2.04 -1.89
C GLY A 114 -16.08 -2.84 -3.18
N MET A 115 -15.25 -2.32 -4.07
CA MET A 115 -14.93 -2.96 -5.35
C MET A 115 -13.45 -3.28 -5.39
N TYR A 116 -13.10 -4.51 -5.79
CA TYR A 116 -11.73 -4.86 -6.08
C TYR A 116 -11.46 -4.66 -7.57
N LEU A 117 -10.37 -3.95 -7.87
CA LEU A 117 -9.82 -3.86 -9.21
C LEU A 117 -8.59 -4.76 -9.26
N HIS A 118 -8.72 -5.90 -9.92
CA HIS A 118 -7.64 -6.87 -10.04
C HIS A 118 -6.80 -6.58 -11.28
N PRO A 119 -5.46 -6.59 -11.18
CA PRO A 119 -4.63 -6.23 -12.30
C PRO A 119 -4.60 -7.32 -13.39
N LYS A 120 -4.61 -6.88 -14.64
CA LYS A 120 -4.36 -7.72 -15.81
C LYS A 120 -2.90 -7.67 -16.26
N LYS A 121 -2.11 -6.74 -15.72
CA LYS A 121 -0.69 -6.52 -16.04
C LYS A 121 0.18 -6.87 -14.86
N GLU A 122 1.39 -7.37 -15.13
CA GLU A 122 2.38 -7.64 -14.10
C GLU A 122 2.81 -6.38 -13.37
N ASN A 123 3.14 -6.51 -12.09
CA ASN A 123 3.62 -5.45 -11.20
C ASN A 123 2.58 -4.36 -10.89
N TYR A 124 1.36 -4.49 -11.38
CA TYR A 124 0.28 -3.61 -11.01
C TYR A 124 -0.37 -4.08 -9.71
N PRO A 125 -0.81 -3.16 -8.86
CA PRO A 125 -1.44 -3.52 -7.59
C PRO A 125 -2.87 -4.00 -7.78
N THR A 126 -3.39 -4.70 -6.79
CA THR A 126 -4.84 -4.86 -6.60
C THR A 126 -5.34 -3.61 -5.89
N ILE A 127 -6.41 -3.02 -6.39
CA ILE A 127 -6.97 -1.80 -5.82
C ILE A 127 -8.31 -2.12 -5.17
N LEU A 128 -8.41 -1.83 -3.87
CA LEU A 128 -9.68 -1.87 -3.15
C LEU A 128 -10.24 -0.45 -3.14
N PHE A 129 -11.36 -0.27 -3.80
CA PHE A 129 -12.00 1.03 -4.01
C PHE A 129 -13.35 1.06 -3.33
N VAL A 130 -13.61 2.06 -2.51
CA VAL A 130 -14.86 2.18 -1.76
C VAL A 130 -15.66 3.42 -2.18
N ARG A 131 -16.95 3.39 -1.88
CA ARG A 131 -17.92 4.42 -2.28
C ARG A 131 -17.52 5.84 -1.87
N THR A 132 -16.81 5.99 -0.75
CA THR A 132 -16.36 7.29 -0.28
C THR A 132 -15.23 7.90 -1.13
N GLY A 133 -14.73 7.18 -2.14
CA GLY A 133 -13.59 7.60 -2.94
C GLY A 133 -12.24 7.21 -2.37
N SER A 134 -12.20 6.69 -1.15
CA SER A 134 -10.95 6.15 -0.59
C SER A 134 -10.58 4.85 -1.28
N TYR A 135 -9.28 4.59 -1.39
CA TYR A 135 -8.80 3.35 -1.99
C TYR A 135 -7.47 2.91 -1.40
N THR A 136 -7.24 1.61 -1.43
CA THR A 136 -5.99 0.99 -1.01
C THR A 136 -5.40 0.23 -2.19
N MET A 137 -4.14 0.45 -2.48
CA MET A 137 -3.40 -0.33 -3.46
C MET A 137 -2.53 -1.36 -2.73
N MET A 138 -2.67 -2.62 -3.11
CA MET A 138 -1.99 -3.75 -2.48
C MET A 138 -1.10 -4.46 -3.50
N GLY A 139 0.15 -4.72 -3.11
CA GLY A 139 1.07 -5.52 -3.92
C GLY A 139 1.76 -4.78 -5.07
N GLY A 140 1.63 -3.48 -5.16
CA GLY A 140 2.36 -2.68 -6.14
C GLY A 140 3.83 -2.55 -5.74
N ARG A 141 4.76 -2.76 -6.68
CA ARG A 141 6.20 -2.78 -6.39
C ARG A 141 6.95 -1.57 -6.89
N ASP A 142 6.39 -0.84 -7.81
CA ASP A 142 7.04 0.26 -8.52
C ASP A 142 6.28 1.56 -8.27
N GLU A 143 6.97 2.55 -7.74
CA GLU A 143 6.39 3.87 -7.46
C GLU A 143 5.76 4.50 -8.72
N ASN A 144 6.40 4.36 -9.88
CA ASN A 144 5.86 4.88 -11.13
C ASN A 144 4.53 4.22 -11.51
N ILE A 145 4.42 2.90 -11.31
CA ILE A 145 3.18 2.18 -11.55
C ILE A 145 2.11 2.61 -10.56
N LEU A 146 2.46 2.76 -9.28
CA LEU A 146 1.54 3.23 -8.26
C LEU A 146 1.03 4.65 -8.57
N ASN A 147 1.90 5.53 -9.06
CA ASN A 147 1.50 6.87 -9.48
C ASN A 147 0.54 6.83 -10.67
N LYS A 148 0.76 5.95 -11.64
CA LYS A 148 -0.16 5.75 -12.77
C LYS A 148 -1.52 5.25 -12.29
N CYS A 149 -1.53 4.32 -11.34
CA CYS A 149 -2.77 3.78 -10.76
C CYS A 149 -3.52 4.86 -9.96
N GLU A 150 -2.80 5.69 -9.22
CA GLU A 150 -3.39 6.84 -8.53
C GLU A 150 -4.07 7.79 -9.50
N MET A 151 -3.40 8.15 -10.58
CA MET A 151 -4.00 8.99 -11.63
C MET A 151 -5.23 8.33 -12.23
N PHE A 152 -5.19 7.04 -12.49
CA PHE A 152 -6.30 6.29 -13.04
C PHE A 152 -7.51 6.31 -12.09
N VAL A 153 -7.31 6.03 -10.80
CA VAL A 153 -8.40 6.03 -9.82
C VAL A 153 -8.95 7.45 -9.63
N ASN A 154 -8.10 8.45 -9.62
CA ASN A 154 -8.54 9.85 -9.52
C ASN A 154 -9.45 10.24 -10.70
N ARG A 155 -9.16 9.76 -11.91
CA ARG A 155 -10.03 9.97 -13.07
C ARG A 155 -11.38 9.28 -12.90
N LEU A 156 -11.40 8.07 -12.33
CA LEU A 156 -12.66 7.39 -12.02
C LEU A 156 -13.51 8.19 -11.02
N ILE A 157 -12.86 8.73 -10.00
CA ILE A 157 -13.52 9.55 -8.98
C ILE A 157 -14.09 10.82 -9.61
N GLU A 158 -13.32 11.51 -10.44
CA GLU A 158 -13.80 12.71 -11.15
C GLU A 158 -14.98 12.42 -12.08
N LYS A 159 -14.94 11.29 -12.77
CA LYS A 159 -15.97 10.92 -13.74
C LYS A 159 -17.25 10.44 -13.09
N PHE A 160 -17.17 9.66 -12.02
CA PHE A 160 -18.31 8.98 -11.40
C PHE A 160 -18.61 9.47 -9.98
N GLY A 161 -17.86 10.42 -9.48
CA GLY A 161 -18.11 11.06 -8.20
C GLY A 161 -19.15 12.16 -8.28
N LYS A 162 -19.79 12.41 -7.17
CA LYS A 162 -20.77 13.51 -7.04
C LYS A 162 -20.16 14.68 -6.28
#